data_fd6e461002eaee7f8e38d7c635fae0ec
#
_entry.id   fd6e461002eaee7f8e38d7c635fae0ec
#
_cell.length_a   1.000
_cell.length_b   1.000
_cell.length_c   1.000
_cell.angle_alpha   90.00
_cell.angle_beta   90.00
_cell.angle_gamma   90.00
#
_symmetry.space_group_name_H-M   'P 1'
#
loop_
_entity.id
_entity.type
_entity.pdbx_description
1 polymer ?
#
loop_
_entity_poly.entity_id
_entity_poly.type
_entity_poly.pdbx_seq_one_letter_code
_entity_poly.pdbx_strand_id
1 'polypeptide(L)'
;MLDATTAGGWTPLDVATLKPSLMSLSPHRFHGPKGVGVLYKRRGVSLVPLIHGGNQEFGLRAGTENVASIVGAGKAFELMSGILDERIENACKLQTFLLREIKTKIPSTGIIGPAPGKDRLSNQLNIVFEGVEGEALMLMTNVRGLDCHTGISCVNRHMESNRIPEATGLPDDLFRSSLLLSWHEEHTMADLRGAVEIIAACVGKLREMSPVWNNLQCGRMPSRLSLLPETVKSS
;
A
#
# COMPACT_ATOMS: atom_id res chain seq x y z
N MET A 1 10.58 9.69 -13.79
CA MET A 1 9.67 10.24 -12.77
C MET A 1 9.58 9.25 -11.64
N LEU A 2 9.62 9.71 -10.41
CA LEU A 2 9.40 8.90 -9.21
C LEU A 2 8.04 9.28 -8.62
N ASP A 3 7.13 8.34 -8.53
CA ASP A 3 5.91 8.51 -7.75
C ASP A 3 6.21 8.13 -6.29
N ALA A 4 6.31 9.13 -5.43
CA ALA A 4 6.56 8.98 -4.00
C ALA A 4 5.32 9.33 -3.16
N THR A 5 4.12 9.29 -3.76
CA THR A 5 2.87 9.68 -3.08
C THR A 5 2.58 8.84 -1.85
N THR A 6 2.89 7.55 -1.87
CA THR A 6 2.74 6.64 -0.72
C THR A 6 4.00 6.51 0.13
N ALA A 7 5.16 6.91 -0.39
CA ALA A 7 6.43 6.84 0.32
C ALA A 7 6.68 8.04 1.26
N GLY A 8 6.04 9.18 0.96
CA GLY A 8 6.15 10.38 1.78
C GLY A 8 5.79 10.11 3.24
N GLY A 9 6.69 10.49 4.16
CA GLY A 9 6.55 10.24 5.58
C GLY A 9 6.84 8.81 6.06
N TRP A 10 7.33 7.91 5.16
CA TRP A 10 7.63 6.51 5.48
C TRP A 10 9.01 6.05 5.04
N THR A 11 9.75 6.90 4.34
CA THR A 11 11.14 6.68 3.95
C THR A 11 11.82 8.03 3.71
N PRO A 12 13.11 8.15 3.93
CA PRO A 12 13.86 9.35 3.55
C PRO A 12 13.77 9.60 2.04
N LEU A 13 13.38 10.81 1.66
CA LEU A 13 13.22 11.23 0.27
C LEU A 13 14.24 12.32 -0.07
N ASP A 14 15.52 12.04 0.12
CA ASP A 14 16.58 12.94 -0.25
C ASP A 14 16.79 12.99 -1.77
N VAL A 15 16.48 14.11 -2.37
CA VAL A 15 16.59 14.32 -3.82
C VAL A 15 18.04 14.35 -4.30
N ALA A 16 19.01 14.65 -3.43
CA ALA A 16 20.43 14.61 -3.77
C ALA A 16 20.93 13.17 -3.94
N THR A 17 20.41 12.26 -3.13
CA THR A 17 20.72 10.83 -3.18
C THR A 17 19.91 10.12 -4.27
N LEU A 18 18.59 10.34 -4.32
CA LEU A 18 17.66 9.65 -5.25
C LEU A 18 17.80 10.18 -6.68
N LYS A 19 18.22 11.42 -6.86
CA LYS A 19 18.44 12.11 -8.15
C LYS A 19 17.26 11.98 -9.14
N PRO A 20 15.99 12.07 -8.73
CA PRO A 20 14.89 11.99 -9.66
C PRO A 20 14.85 13.21 -10.57
N SER A 21 14.39 13.06 -11.80
CA SER A 21 14.07 14.21 -12.67
C SER A 21 12.80 14.91 -12.20
N LEU A 22 11.80 14.11 -11.82
CA LEU A 22 10.53 14.54 -11.25
C LEU A 22 10.16 13.61 -10.10
N MET A 23 9.54 14.15 -9.04
CA MET A 23 9.01 13.35 -7.94
C MET A 23 7.68 13.95 -7.47
N SER A 24 6.65 13.11 -7.36
CA SER A 24 5.33 13.50 -6.87
C SER A 24 5.14 13.09 -5.41
N LEU A 25 4.47 13.94 -4.62
CA LEU A 25 4.14 13.71 -3.23
C LEU A 25 2.70 14.13 -2.94
N SER A 26 2.05 13.42 -2.01
CA SER A 26 0.69 13.72 -1.55
C SER A 26 0.69 13.98 -0.05
N PRO A 27 0.63 15.23 0.39
CA PRO A 27 0.69 15.59 1.81
C PRO A 27 -0.32 14.90 2.71
N HIS A 28 -1.52 14.59 2.20
CA HIS A 28 -2.55 13.86 2.96
C HIS A 28 -2.15 12.43 3.38
N ARG A 29 -1.07 11.88 2.82
CA ARG A 29 -0.51 10.58 3.21
C ARG A 29 0.36 10.65 4.47
N PHE A 30 0.68 11.85 4.91
CA PHE A 30 1.42 12.14 6.15
C PHE A 30 0.79 13.33 6.89
N HIS A 31 -0.54 13.26 7.09
CA HIS A 31 -1.36 14.18 7.90
C HIS A 31 -1.48 15.61 7.38
N GLY A 32 -1.06 15.88 6.16
CA GLY A 32 -1.33 17.14 5.48
C GLY A 32 -2.76 17.22 4.92
N PRO A 33 -3.19 18.40 4.47
CA PRO A 33 -4.53 18.58 3.91
C PRO A 33 -4.69 17.86 2.56
N LYS A 34 -5.94 17.48 2.26
CA LYS A 34 -6.35 17.05 0.92
C LYS A 34 -6.46 18.26 -0.02
N GLY A 35 -6.40 18.02 -1.32
CA GLY A 35 -6.53 19.07 -2.34
C GLY A 35 -5.25 19.84 -2.63
N VAL A 36 -4.11 19.39 -2.12
CA VAL A 36 -2.77 19.89 -2.45
C VAL A 36 -1.85 18.70 -2.75
N GLY A 37 -1.01 18.85 -3.76
CA GLY A 37 0.05 17.92 -4.14
C GLY A 37 1.37 18.67 -4.29
N VAL A 38 2.48 17.95 -4.24
CA VAL A 38 3.81 18.52 -4.45
C VAL A 38 4.49 17.82 -5.61
N LEU A 39 5.04 18.61 -6.53
CA LEU A 39 5.88 18.12 -7.61
C LEU A 39 7.30 18.71 -7.45
N TYR A 40 8.24 17.85 -7.09
CA TYR A 40 9.64 18.21 -7.24
C TYR A 40 10.05 18.10 -8.71
N LYS A 41 10.71 19.13 -9.20
CA LYS A 41 11.28 19.20 -10.54
C LYS A 41 12.75 19.54 -10.45
N ARG A 42 13.62 18.66 -10.93
CA ARG A 42 15.06 18.92 -10.99
C ARG A 42 15.35 20.10 -11.93
N ARG A 43 16.31 20.93 -11.55
CA ARG A 43 16.76 22.06 -12.39
C ARG A 43 17.16 21.56 -13.78
N GLY A 44 16.74 22.27 -14.83
CA GLY A 44 17.00 21.91 -16.23
C GLY A 44 16.02 20.92 -16.86
N VAL A 45 15.09 20.35 -16.10
CA VAL A 45 14.00 19.53 -16.69
C VAL A 45 12.91 20.47 -17.21
N SER A 46 12.56 20.33 -18.49
CA SER A 46 11.45 21.06 -19.10
C SER A 46 10.14 20.31 -18.90
N LEU A 47 9.07 21.05 -18.60
CA LEU A 47 7.70 20.55 -18.53
C LEU A 47 6.79 21.45 -19.36
N VAL A 48 5.82 20.84 -20.00
CA VAL A 48 4.72 21.54 -20.63
C VAL A 48 3.58 21.62 -19.63
N PRO A 49 3.00 22.81 -19.35
CA PRO A 49 1.86 22.94 -18.47
C PRO A 49 0.66 22.14 -19.00
N LEU A 50 -0.02 21.40 -18.14
CA LEU A 50 -1.27 20.74 -18.48
C LEU A 50 -2.45 21.73 -18.39
N ILE A 51 -2.41 22.69 -17.44
CA ILE A 51 -3.40 23.71 -17.23
C ILE A 51 -2.80 25.06 -17.62
N HIS A 52 -3.32 25.65 -18.69
CA HIS A 52 -2.87 26.94 -19.22
C HIS A 52 -3.63 28.11 -18.59
N GLY A 53 -2.99 29.26 -18.51
CA GLY A 53 -3.59 30.50 -17.98
C GLY A 53 -2.51 31.43 -17.43
N GLY A 54 -2.66 31.89 -16.18
CA GLY A 54 -1.69 32.78 -15.52
C GLY A 54 -0.34 32.14 -15.23
N ASN A 55 0.60 32.95 -14.75
CA ASN A 55 1.99 32.50 -14.49
C ASN A 55 2.21 31.87 -13.09
N GLN A 56 1.15 31.43 -12.41
CA GLN A 56 1.28 30.77 -11.13
C GLN A 56 2.18 29.53 -11.25
N GLU A 57 2.85 29.16 -10.17
CA GLU A 57 3.82 28.06 -10.13
C GLU A 57 4.86 28.17 -11.28
N PHE A 58 5.37 29.38 -11.52
CA PHE A 58 6.35 29.67 -12.60
C PHE A 58 5.82 29.31 -14.01
N GLY A 59 4.53 29.46 -14.23
CA GLY A 59 3.86 29.11 -15.50
C GLY A 59 3.63 27.61 -15.70
N LEU A 60 3.88 26.80 -14.70
CA LEU A 60 3.71 25.33 -14.81
C LEU A 60 2.31 24.86 -14.43
N ARG A 61 1.58 25.67 -13.64
CA ARG A 61 0.23 25.34 -13.20
C ARG A 61 -0.55 26.63 -12.94
N ALA A 62 -1.40 27.00 -13.86
CA ALA A 62 -2.23 28.19 -13.76
C ALA A 62 -3.34 28.06 -12.70
N GLY A 63 -3.86 29.18 -12.26
CA GLY A 63 -4.92 29.32 -11.26
C GLY A 63 -4.36 29.74 -9.91
N THR A 64 -5.16 30.50 -9.14
CA THR A 64 -4.78 31.02 -7.83
C THR A 64 -4.34 29.88 -6.90
N GLU A 65 -3.24 30.07 -6.20
CA GLU A 65 -2.65 29.10 -5.29
C GLU A 65 -3.56 28.86 -4.08
N ASN A 66 -3.73 27.61 -3.71
CA ASN A 66 -4.42 27.22 -2.47
C ASN A 66 -3.48 27.41 -1.29
N VAL A 67 -3.25 28.67 -0.90
CA VAL A 67 -2.25 29.05 0.11
C VAL A 67 -2.46 28.32 1.44
N ALA A 68 -3.70 28.19 1.90
CA ALA A 68 -4.00 27.52 3.16
C ALA A 68 -3.55 26.04 3.15
N SER A 69 -3.84 25.31 2.07
CA SER A 69 -3.42 23.93 1.94
C SER A 69 -1.91 23.78 1.71
N ILE A 70 -1.29 24.73 1.02
CA ILE A 70 0.17 24.76 0.81
C ILE A 70 0.89 24.96 2.15
N VAL A 71 0.45 25.89 2.98
CA VAL A 71 0.98 26.10 4.33
C VAL A 71 0.79 24.88 5.20
N GLY A 72 -0.42 24.28 5.18
CA GLY A 72 -0.70 23.03 5.89
C GLY A 72 0.19 21.87 5.44
N ALA A 73 0.44 21.74 4.14
CA ALA A 73 1.38 20.76 3.60
C ALA A 73 2.80 20.99 4.09
N GLY A 74 3.28 22.24 4.07
CA GLY A 74 4.59 22.61 4.60
C GLY A 74 4.75 22.25 6.08
N LYS A 75 3.71 22.51 6.90
CA LYS A 75 3.73 22.13 8.31
C LYS A 75 3.73 20.63 8.53
N ALA A 76 2.98 19.88 7.71
CA ALA A 76 3.00 18.42 7.75
C ALA A 76 4.39 17.85 7.42
N PHE A 77 5.08 18.42 6.43
CA PHE A 77 6.47 18.05 6.12
C PHE A 77 7.42 18.31 7.29
N GLU A 78 7.33 19.49 7.90
CA GLU A 78 8.16 19.86 9.05
C GLU A 78 7.98 18.88 10.22
N LEU A 79 6.73 18.63 10.61
CA LEU A 79 6.40 17.72 11.72
C LEU A 79 6.85 16.29 11.41
N MET A 80 6.58 15.82 10.20
CA MET A 80 6.93 14.47 9.78
C MET A 80 8.43 14.24 9.72
N SER A 81 9.20 15.23 9.27
CA SER A 81 10.66 15.13 9.22
C SER A 81 11.26 14.97 10.62
N GLY A 82 10.64 15.57 11.64
CA GLY A 82 11.10 15.49 13.02
C GLY A 82 10.90 14.12 13.69
N ILE A 83 9.97 13.30 13.19
CA ILE A 83 9.62 11.99 13.78
C ILE A 83 9.84 10.81 12.84
N LEU A 84 10.46 11.04 11.67
CA LEU A 84 10.52 10.05 10.60
C LEU A 84 11.14 8.72 11.03
N ASP A 85 12.28 8.75 11.72
CA ASP A 85 13.01 7.55 12.13
C ASP A 85 12.21 6.75 13.16
N GLU A 86 11.63 7.41 14.17
CA GLU A 86 10.77 6.78 15.17
C GLU A 86 9.54 6.16 14.52
N ARG A 87 8.93 6.87 13.59
CA ARG A 87 7.77 6.42 12.83
C ARG A 87 8.07 5.15 12.03
N ILE A 88 9.19 5.13 11.32
CA ILE A 88 9.63 3.96 10.55
C ILE A 88 9.89 2.78 11.49
N GLU A 89 10.61 2.99 12.60
CA GLU A 89 10.92 1.93 13.58
C GLU A 89 9.65 1.31 14.16
N ASN A 90 8.68 2.14 14.59
CA ASN A 90 7.41 1.66 15.12
C ASN A 90 6.61 0.90 14.07
N ALA A 91 6.54 1.42 12.84
CA ALA A 91 5.85 0.74 11.76
C ALA A 91 6.50 -0.61 11.40
N CYS A 92 7.83 -0.74 11.44
CA CYS A 92 8.53 -2.02 11.26
C CYS A 92 8.18 -3.05 12.35
N LYS A 93 8.06 -2.61 13.60
CA LYS A 93 7.61 -3.48 14.72
C LYS A 93 6.19 -3.99 14.47
N LEU A 94 5.29 -3.11 14.07
CA LEU A 94 3.90 -3.44 13.74
C LEU A 94 3.82 -4.37 12.52
N GLN A 95 4.63 -4.11 11.49
CA GLN A 95 4.69 -4.96 10.28
C GLN A 95 5.09 -6.39 10.62
N THR A 96 6.15 -6.55 11.39
CA THR A 96 6.66 -7.85 11.81
C THR A 96 5.64 -8.59 12.69
N PHE A 97 5.02 -7.86 13.62
CA PHE A 97 3.97 -8.40 14.48
C PHE A 97 2.77 -8.89 13.66
N LEU A 98 2.23 -8.04 12.78
CA LEU A 98 1.08 -8.37 11.94
C LEU A 98 1.32 -9.61 11.07
N LEU A 99 2.48 -9.66 10.40
CA LEU A 99 2.82 -10.78 9.54
C LEU A 99 2.93 -12.09 10.33
N ARG A 100 3.53 -12.05 11.52
CA ARG A 100 3.64 -13.23 12.41
C ARG A 100 2.25 -13.70 12.85
N GLU A 101 1.40 -12.81 13.34
CA GLU A 101 0.05 -13.15 13.79
C GLU A 101 -0.80 -13.76 12.67
N ILE A 102 -0.75 -13.16 11.45
CA ILE A 102 -1.46 -13.68 10.29
C ILE A 102 -0.97 -15.08 9.91
N LYS A 103 0.35 -15.28 9.81
CA LYS A 103 0.92 -16.59 9.46
C LYS A 103 0.56 -17.67 10.49
N THR A 104 0.50 -17.30 11.77
CA THR A 104 0.16 -18.23 12.85
C THR A 104 -1.32 -18.62 12.84
N LYS A 105 -2.20 -17.67 12.55
CA LYS A 105 -3.67 -17.89 12.68
C LYS A 105 -4.35 -18.30 11.36
N ILE A 106 -3.77 -17.91 10.24
CA ILE A 106 -4.41 -18.11 8.94
C ILE A 106 -3.44 -18.88 8.03
N PRO A 107 -3.60 -20.20 7.91
CA PRO A 107 -2.75 -21.01 7.03
C PRO A 107 -2.97 -20.62 5.55
N SER A 108 -2.06 -21.02 4.69
CA SER A 108 -2.09 -20.76 3.24
C SER A 108 -2.20 -19.26 2.92
N THR A 109 -1.28 -18.50 3.51
CA THR A 109 -1.11 -17.07 3.28
C THR A 109 0.30 -16.77 2.77
N GLY A 110 0.41 -15.70 1.98
CA GLY A 110 1.67 -15.19 1.48
C GLY A 110 1.65 -13.67 1.38
N ILE A 111 2.78 -13.05 1.08
CA ILE A 111 2.84 -11.60 0.81
C ILE A 111 3.27 -11.33 -0.62
N ILE A 112 2.69 -10.31 -1.23
CA ILE A 112 3.10 -9.81 -2.55
C ILE A 112 4.19 -8.77 -2.36
N GLY A 113 5.26 -8.88 -3.15
CA GLY A 113 6.42 -7.99 -3.12
C GLY A 113 7.50 -8.42 -2.11
N PRO A 114 8.52 -7.59 -1.87
CA PRO A 114 9.66 -7.93 -1.00
C PRO A 114 9.24 -8.28 0.42
N ALA A 115 10.05 -9.09 1.12
CA ALA A 115 9.90 -9.32 2.55
C ALA A 115 10.01 -8.02 3.35
N PRO A 116 9.47 -7.95 4.59
CA PRO A 116 9.73 -6.84 5.50
C PRO A 116 11.22 -6.52 5.58
N GLY A 117 11.57 -5.25 5.48
CA GLY A 117 12.94 -4.78 5.46
C GLY A 117 13.12 -3.53 4.60
N LYS A 118 14.36 -3.24 4.19
CA LYS A 118 14.74 -2.00 3.49
C LYS A 118 14.06 -1.79 2.12
N ASP A 119 13.65 -2.87 1.47
CA ASP A 119 13.08 -2.83 0.11
C ASP A 119 11.54 -2.78 0.12
N ARG A 120 10.93 -2.58 1.30
CA ARG A 120 9.49 -2.45 1.51
C ARG A 120 9.18 -1.28 2.43
N LEU A 121 8.13 -0.52 2.12
CA LEU A 121 7.59 0.45 3.06
C LEU A 121 7.09 -0.26 4.32
N SER A 122 7.43 0.30 5.49
CA SER A 122 7.17 -0.30 6.80
C SER A 122 5.69 -0.28 7.20
N ASN A 123 4.88 0.56 6.57
CA ASN A 123 3.50 0.82 6.95
C ASN A 123 2.45 0.07 6.13
N GLN A 124 2.84 -0.92 5.34
CA GLN A 124 1.89 -1.65 4.51
C GLN A 124 2.31 -3.09 4.22
N LEU A 125 1.32 -3.97 4.08
CA LEU A 125 1.48 -5.34 3.60
C LEU A 125 0.35 -5.67 2.63
N ASN A 126 0.70 -6.27 1.49
CA ASN A 126 -0.27 -6.88 0.58
C ASN A 126 -0.21 -8.39 0.81
N ILE A 127 -1.27 -8.97 1.37
CA ILE A 127 -1.31 -10.34 1.86
C ILE A 127 -2.29 -11.16 1.03
N VAL A 128 -1.82 -12.26 0.49
CA VAL A 128 -2.64 -13.24 -0.23
C VAL A 128 -3.25 -14.22 0.75
N PHE A 129 -4.52 -14.56 0.55
CA PHE A 129 -5.26 -15.59 1.26
C PHE A 129 -5.78 -16.61 0.25
N GLU A 130 -5.08 -17.71 0.04
CA GLU A 130 -5.51 -18.72 -0.93
C GLU A 130 -6.94 -19.24 -0.67
N GLY A 131 -7.67 -19.45 -1.75
CA GLY A 131 -9.05 -19.94 -1.72
C GLY A 131 -10.08 -18.89 -1.34
N VAL A 132 -9.71 -17.60 -1.31
CA VAL A 132 -10.59 -16.48 -0.94
C VAL A 132 -10.61 -15.45 -2.06
N GLU A 133 -11.76 -14.86 -2.32
CA GLU A 133 -11.90 -13.69 -3.18
C GLU A 133 -11.65 -12.42 -2.34
N GLY A 134 -10.64 -11.62 -2.71
CA GLY A 134 -10.19 -10.46 -1.94
C GLY A 134 -11.25 -9.36 -1.82
N GLU A 135 -12.08 -9.16 -2.85
CA GLU A 135 -13.18 -8.17 -2.81
C GLU A 135 -14.26 -8.59 -1.79
N ALA A 136 -14.63 -9.87 -1.78
CA ALA A 136 -15.55 -10.40 -0.79
C ALA A 136 -14.97 -10.31 0.64
N LEU A 137 -13.66 -10.60 0.79
CA LEU A 137 -12.97 -10.47 2.07
C LEU A 137 -12.94 -9.03 2.55
N MET A 138 -12.60 -8.08 1.68
CA MET A 138 -12.61 -6.65 1.97
C MET A 138 -14.00 -6.18 2.45
N LEU A 139 -15.06 -6.55 1.75
CA LEU A 139 -16.42 -6.17 2.13
C LEU A 139 -16.81 -6.76 3.50
N MET A 140 -16.45 -8.03 3.75
CA MET A 140 -16.74 -8.69 5.02
C MET A 140 -15.97 -8.10 6.20
N THR A 141 -14.72 -7.67 5.99
CA THR A 141 -13.90 -7.01 7.03
C THR A 141 -14.42 -5.60 7.32
N ASN A 142 -14.82 -4.86 6.26
CA ASN A 142 -15.36 -3.50 6.38
C ASN A 142 -16.62 -3.46 7.26
N VAL A 143 -17.58 -4.37 7.03
CA VAL A 143 -18.80 -4.49 7.87
C VAL A 143 -18.45 -4.76 9.35
N ARG A 144 -17.27 -5.30 9.65
CA ARG A 144 -16.77 -5.57 11.00
C ARG A 144 -15.89 -4.46 11.57
N GLY A 145 -15.79 -3.31 10.87
CA GLY A 145 -15.03 -2.14 11.32
C GLY A 145 -13.52 -2.19 10.97
N LEU A 146 -13.10 -3.09 10.09
CA LEU A 146 -11.75 -3.10 9.55
C LEU A 146 -11.76 -2.64 8.09
N ASP A 147 -11.40 -1.38 7.86
CA ASP A 147 -11.19 -0.85 6.52
C ASP A 147 -9.86 -1.31 5.96
N CYS A 148 -9.91 -1.90 4.77
CA CYS A 148 -8.74 -2.32 4.02
C CYS A 148 -9.01 -2.19 2.51
N HIS A 149 -7.99 -2.46 1.70
CA HIS A 149 -8.11 -2.42 0.24
C HIS A 149 -7.81 -3.79 -0.35
N THR A 150 -8.37 -4.08 -1.53
CA THR A 150 -7.86 -5.19 -2.35
C THR A 150 -6.52 -4.79 -2.96
N GLY A 151 -5.64 -5.74 -3.22
CA GLY A 151 -4.36 -5.49 -3.89
C GLY A 151 -4.49 -4.98 -5.33
N ILE A 152 -5.71 -4.95 -5.86
CA ILE A 152 -6.06 -4.48 -7.20
C ILE A 152 -7.05 -3.33 -7.09
N SER A 153 -6.80 -2.23 -7.79
CA SER A 153 -7.76 -1.12 -7.85
C SER A 153 -8.99 -1.54 -8.66
N CYS A 154 -10.18 -1.44 -8.05
CA CYS A 154 -11.48 -1.73 -8.70
C CYS A 154 -11.78 -0.82 -9.90
N VAL A 155 -11.07 0.29 -10.04
CA VAL A 155 -11.27 1.28 -11.12
C VAL A 155 -10.88 0.72 -12.49
N ASN A 156 -10.05 -0.33 -12.54
CA ASN A 156 -9.51 -0.86 -13.80
C ASN A 156 -10.30 -2.03 -14.40
N ARG A 157 -11.60 -2.19 -14.07
CA ARG A 157 -12.43 -3.25 -14.68
C ARG A 157 -12.57 -3.18 -16.22
N HIS A 158 -12.21 -2.05 -16.82
CA HIS A 158 -12.40 -1.81 -18.26
C HIS A 158 -11.17 -1.33 -19.04
N MET A 159 -10.02 -1.16 -18.43
CA MET A 159 -8.84 -0.68 -19.16
C MET A 159 -7.60 -1.52 -18.81
N GLU A 160 -7.09 -2.16 -19.85
CA GLU A 160 -5.71 -2.65 -20.04
C GLU A 160 -4.99 -3.20 -18.80
N SER A 161 -4.57 -4.45 -18.90
CA SER A 161 -3.59 -5.17 -18.07
C SER A 161 -3.17 -4.49 -16.76
N ASN A 162 -3.46 -5.14 -15.67
CA ASN A 162 -3.01 -4.74 -14.35
C ASN A 162 -1.46 -4.70 -14.34
N ARG A 163 -0.88 -3.53 -14.55
CA ARG A 163 0.58 -3.35 -14.72
C ARG A 163 1.40 -3.89 -13.54
N ILE A 164 0.83 -3.93 -12.35
CA ILE A 164 1.52 -4.44 -11.15
C ILE A 164 1.66 -5.96 -11.20
N PRO A 165 0.60 -6.76 -11.41
CA PRO A 165 0.75 -8.20 -11.65
C PRO A 165 1.72 -8.52 -12.78
N GLU A 166 1.60 -7.86 -13.92
CA GLU A 166 2.52 -8.05 -15.06
C GLU A 166 3.97 -7.75 -14.69
N ALA A 167 4.23 -6.64 -14.02
CA ALA A 167 5.57 -6.24 -13.59
C ALA A 167 6.18 -7.18 -12.54
N THR A 168 5.36 -7.83 -11.73
CA THR A 168 5.81 -8.80 -10.73
C THR A 168 5.91 -10.23 -11.27
N GLY A 169 5.34 -10.49 -12.46
CA GLY A 169 5.25 -11.84 -13.04
C GLY A 169 4.33 -12.79 -12.27
N LEU A 170 3.50 -12.27 -11.36
CA LEU A 170 2.58 -13.07 -10.57
C LEU A 170 1.22 -13.19 -11.27
N PRO A 171 0.54 -14.34 -11.17
CA PRO A 171 -0.79 -14.53 -11.73
C PRO A 171 -1.83 -13.57 -11.13
N ASP A 172 -2.74 -13.08 -11.95
CA ASP A 172 -3.83 -12.17 -11.56
C ASP A 172 -4.68 -12.70 -10.41
N ASP A 173 -4.91 -14.00 -10.35
CA ASP A 173 -5.71 -14.62 -9.30
C ASP A 173 -5.08 -14.55 -7.92
N LEU A 174 -3.74 -14.52 -7.80
CA LEU A 174 -3.08 -14.24 -6.53
C LEU A 174 -3.35 -12.82 -6.05
N PHE A 175 -3.31 -11.85 -6.96
CA PHE A 175 -3.69 -10.48 -6.61
C PHE A 175 -5.17 -10.35 -6.23
N ARG A 176 -6.07 -11.05 -6.94
CA ARG A 176 -7.49 -11.08 -6.64
C ARG A 176 -7.80 -11.70 -5.27
N SER A 177 -6.91 -12.55 -4.77
CA SER A 177 -7.02 -13.18 -3.45
C SER A 177 -6.29 -12.41 -2.36
N SER A 178 -5.98 -11.12 -2.57
CA SER A 178 -5.16 -10.36 -1.63
C SER A 178 -5.89 -9.18 -0.98
N LEU A 179 -5.44 -8.82 0.22
CA LEU A 179 -5.75 -7.55 0.90
C LEU A 179 -4.49 -6.73 1.07
N LEU A 180 -4.61 -5.43 0.78
CA LEU A 180 -3.63 -4.42 1.13
C LEU A 180 -4.02 -3.81 2.48
N LEU A 181 -3.23 -4.09 3.49
CA LEU A 181 -3.33 -3.52 4.83
C LEU A 181 -2.33 -2.39 4.99
N SER A 182 -2.75 -1.30 5.59
CA SER A 182 -1.87 -0.17 5.92
C SER A 182 -2.20 0.37 7.30
N TRP A 183 -1.21 0.95 7.95
CA TRP A 183 -1.31 1.53 9.29
C TRP A 183 -0.48 2.80 9.39
N HIS A 184 -0.70 3.55 10.46
CA HIS A 184 0.07 4.72 10.81
C HIS A 184 0.63 4.61 12.25
N GLU A 185 1.39 5.59 12.69
CA GLU A 185 2.13 5.57 13.94
C GLU A 185 1.27 5.45 15.20
N GLU A 186 0.00 5.84 15.16
CA GLU A 186 -0.91 5.77 16.30
C GLU A 186 -1.52 4.37 16.51
N HIS A 187 -1.40 3.47 15.52
CA HIS A 187 -1.87 2.10 15.69
C HIS A 187 -1.01 1.35 16.69
N THR A 188 -1.66 0.47 17.44
CA THR A 188 -1.02 -0.37 18.45
C THR A 188 -1.01 -1.85 18.03
N MET A 189 -0.22 -2.65 18.71
CA MET A 189 -0.26 -4.12 18.53
C MET A 189 -1.63 -4.71 18.89
N ALA A 190 -2.39 -4.06 19.80
CA ALA A 190 -3.74 -4.49 20.13
C ALA A 190 -4.71 -4.29 18.97
N ASP A 191 -4.62 -3.14 18.27
CA ASP A 191 -5.43 -2.85 17.08
C ASP A 191 -5.14 -3.86 15.97
N LEU A 192 -3.85 -4.14 15.71
CA LEU A 192 -3.46 -5.12 14.70
C LEU A 192 -3.89 -6.55 15.08
N ARG A 193 -3.88 -6.91 16.37
CA ARG A 193 -4.41 -8.19 16.83
C ARG A 193 -5.91 -8.30 16.56
N GLY A 194 -6.68 -7.24 16.87
CA GLY A 194 -8.10 -7.16 16.53
C GLY A 194 -8.36 -7.31 15.03
N ALA A 195 -7.54 -6.64 14.19
CA ALA A 195 -7.62 -6.78 12.75
C ALA A 195 -7.39 -8.23 12.28
N VAL A 196 -6.38 -8.93 12.84
CA VAL A 196 -6.10 -10.33 12.51
C VAL A 196 -7.27 -11.24 12.91
N GLU A 197 -7.91 -11.04 14.06
CA GLU A 197 -9.09 -11.82 14.46
C GLU A 197 -10.24 -11.63 13.46
N ILE A 198 -10.51 -10.38 13.05
CA ILE A 198 -11.54 -10.09 12.04
C ILE A 198 -11.23 -10.78 10.72
N ILE A 199 -9.99 -10.66 10.23
CA ILE A 199 -9.56 -11.29 8.98
C ILE A 199 -9.67 -12.80 9.07
N ALA A 200 -9.19 -13.41 10.16
CA ALA A 200 -9.24 -14.87 10.36
C ALA A 200 -10.67 -15.42 10.31
N ALA A 201 -11.60 -14.75 11.01
CA ALA A 201 -13.01 -15.12 11.01
C ALA A 201 -13.63 -15.00 9.61
N CYS A 202 -13.31 -13.93 8.85
CA CYS A 202 -13.82 -13.73 7.50
C CYS A 202 -13.23 -14.75 6.51
N VAL A 203 -11.93 -14.98 6.55
CA VAL A 203 -11.26 -15.99 5.71
C VAL A 203 -11.80 -17.39 5.96
N GLY A 204 -11.98 -17.77 7.23
CA GLY A 204 -12.57 -19.06 7.58
C GLY A 204 -13.93 -19.25 6.92
N LYS A 205 -14.82 -18.27 7.07
CA LYS A 205 -16.16 -18.34 6.49
C LYS A 205 -16.18 -18.36 4.96
N LEU A 206 -15.31 -17.60 4.31
CA LEU A 206 -15.22 -17.61 2.84
C LEU A 206 -14.63 -18.93 2.33
N ARG A 207 -13.67 -19.52 3.02
CA ARG A 207 -13.09 -20.83 2.67
C ARG A 207 -14.09 -21.97 2.80
N GLU A 208 -14.97 -21.95 3.79
CA GLU A 208 -16.07 -22.94 3.92
C GLU A 208 -16.95 -23.01 2.68
N MET A 209 -17.14 -21.89 2.01
CA MET A 209 -17.99 -21.76 0.80
C MET A 209 -17.21 -21.86 -0.51
N SER A 210 -15.89 -21.99 -0.47
CA SER A 210 -15.00 -21.88 -1.64
C SER A 210 -14.73 -23.23 -2.28
N PRO A 211 -15.20 -23.48 -3.52
CA PRO A 211 -14.80 -24.68 -4.29
C PRO A 211 -13.30 -24.73 -4.56
N VAL A 212 -12.66 -23.56 -4.73
CA VAL A 212 -11.22 -23.46 -4.95
C VAL A 212 -10.47 -23.95 -3.72
N TRP A 213 -10.88 -23.52 -2.52
CA TRP A 213 -10.29 -23.98 -1.26
C TRP A 213 -10.45 -25.51 -1.08
N ASN A 214 -11.63 -26.04 -1.37
CA ASN A 214 -11.86 -27.48 -1.29
C ASN A 214 -10.94 -28.27 -2.24
N ASN A 215 -10.72 -27.78 -3.46
CA ASN A 215 -9.80 -28.42 -4.41
C ASN A 215 -8.33 -28.36 -3.96
N LEU A 216 -7.93 -27.26 -3.34
CA LEU A 216 -6.59 -27.12 -2.72
C LEU A 216 -6.42 -28.15 -1.58
N GLN A 217 -7.39 -28.25 -0.67
CA GLN A 217 -7.35 -29.17 0.46
C GLN A 217 -7.31 -30.66 0.05
N CYS A 218 -8.03 -30.99 -1.04
CA CYS A 218 -8.07 -32.35 -1.59
C CYS A 218 -6.88 -32.68 -2.52
N GLY A 219 -5.92 -31.76 -2.69
CA GLY A 219 -4.78 -31.95 -3.59
C GLY A 219 -5.15 -31.99 -5.08
N ARG A 220 -6.37 -31.60 -5.44
CA ARG A 220 -6.83 -31.53 -6.85
C ARG A 220 -6.28 -30.31 -7.57
N MET A 221 -5.83 -29.30 -6.83
CA MET A 221 -5.22 -28.07 -7.32
C MET A 221 -3.95 -27.77 -6.52
N PRO A 222 -2.85 -27.43 -7.17
CA PRO A 222 -1.62 -27.05 -6.44
C PRO A 222 -1.77 -25.67 -5.82
N SER A 223 -1.10 -25.47 -4.67
CA SER A 223 -0.95 -24.14 -4.09
C SER A 223 -0.12 -23.24 -5.00
N ARG A 224 -0.59 -22.02 -5.22
CA ARG A 224 0.11 -21.00 -5.99
C ARG A 224 1.02 -20.10 -5.15
N LEU A 225 1.01 -20.27 -3.83
CA LEU A 225 1.95 -19.56 -2.95
C LEU A 225 3.42 -19.93 -3.28
N SER A 226 3.64 -21.06 -3.92
CA SER A 226 4.97 -21.44 -4.42
C SER A 226 5.55 -20.47 -5.46
N LEU A 227 4.70 -19.68 -6.11
CA LEU A 227 5.10 -18.65 -7.08
C LEU A 227 5.55 -17.34 -6.41
N LEU A 228 5.23 -17.15 -5.13
CA LEU A 228 5.71 -15.99 -4.38
C LEU A 228 7.21 -16.15 -4.08
N PRO A 229 7.97 -15.04 -3.99
CA PRO A 229 9.39 -15.08 -3.66
C PRO A 229 9.67 -15.88 -2.39
N GLU A 230 10.79 -16.64 -2.37
CA GLU A 230 11.11 -17.55 -1.25
C GLU A 230 11.24 -16.86 0.11
N THR A 231 11.63 -15.60 0.13
CA THR A 231 11.69 -14.74 1.34
C THR A 231 10.32 -14.58 2.02
N VAL A 232 9.27 -15.05 1.40
CA VAL A 232 7.87 -14.91 1.83
C VAL A 232 7.23 -16.22 2.21
N LYS A 233 7.85 -17.35 1.86
CA LYS A 233 7.39 -18.69 2.25
C LYS A 233 7.63 -18.87 3.75
N SER A 234 6.62 -19.32 4.46
CA SER A 234 6.74 -19.69 5.87
C SER A 234 7.79 -20.80 6.06
N SER A 235 8.82 -20.56 6.83
CA SER A 235 9.48 -21.61 7.58
C SER A 235 8.56 -22.07 8.71
#